data_c83d938b06ed825bd4c21dfb5d0cd397
#
_entry.id   c83d938b06ed825bd4c21dfb5d0cd397
#
_cell.length_a   1.000
_cell.length_b   1.000
_cell.length_c   1.000
_cell.angle_alpha   90.00
_cell.angle_beta   90.00
_cell.angle_gamma   90.00
#
_symmetry.space_group_name_H-M   'P 1'
#
loop_
_entity.id
_entity.type
_entity.pdbx_description
1 polymer ?
#
loop_
_entity_poly.entity_id
_entity_poly.type
_entity_poly.pdbx_seq_one_letter_code
_entity_poly.pdbx_strand_id
1 'polypeptide(L)'
;VGENCERLEGLVDEAALVFFQTQGCLDYGQNDLPAWMAKLDLSYHLHLPLDLPWEQGGEAAADVAATLARKIAFCRPRSFVLHPPQDAETFLRFHHRWCALGLPSRSLLLENVEDNDLTSLIPAVQGTDCGICLDYGHLAVYGQWALLREDLVRNRLSMLHIYAPVGGHTHKGLTHLPDQDQDALRHLLSLLPAGGVVVLEVFSWPDLQASLDIFSTWIRN
;
A
#
# COMPACT_ATOMS: atom_id res chain seq x y z
N VAL A 1 -2.17 -15.57 8.06
CA VAL A 1 -2.61 -14.16 8.02
C VAL A 1 -3.32 -13.81 9.32
N GLY A 2 -4.37 -14.55 9.71
CA GLY A 2 -5.20 -14.23 10.87
C GLY A 2 -4.43 -14.06 12.19
N GLU A 3 -3.52 -14.99 12.54
CA GLU A 3 -2.70 -14.91 13.76
C GLU A 3 -1.91 -13.60 13.88
N ASN A 4 -1.40 -13.07 12.75
CA ASN A 4 -0.70 -11.79 12.76
C ASN A 4 -1.67 -10.63 13.03
N CYS A 5 -2.88 -10.68 12.48
CA CYS A 5 -3.90 -9.67 12.75
C CYS A 5 -4.33 -9.67 14.23
N GLU A 6 -4.50 -10.85 14.84
CA GLU A 6 -4.80 -10.98 16.28
C GLU A 6 -3.69 -10.38 17.14
N ARG A 7 -2.42 -10.52 16.74
CA ARG A 7 -1.27 -9.92 17.46
C ARG A 7 -1.19 -8.40 17.28
N LEU A 8 -1.77 -7.84 16.22
CA LEU A 8 -1.79 -6.41 15.94
C LEU A 8 -2.95 -5.69 16.64
N GLU A 9 -3.99 -6.42 17.04
CA GLU A 9 -5.15 -5.84 17.72
C GLU A 9 -4.74 -5.08 18.99
N GLY A 10 -5.20 -3.85 19.11
CA GLY A 10 -4.84 -2.94 20.22
C GLY A 10 -3.44 -2.30 20.13
N LEU A 11 -2.65 -2.65 19.11
CA LEU A 11 -1.35 -2.00 18.85
C LEU A 11 -1.41 -0.99 17.70
N VAL A 12 -2.30 -1.23 16.73
CA VAL A 12 -2.50 -0.39 15.55
C VAL A 12 -3.99 -0.26 15.23
N ASP A 13 -4.35 0.77 14.46
CA ASP A 13 -5.76 1.01 14.04
C ASP A 13 -6.10 0.24 12.75
N GLU A 14 -5.09 -0.10 11.94
CA GLU A 14 -5.27 -0.72 10.63
C GLU A 14 -4.17 -1.75 10.34
N ALA A 15 -4.55 -2.90 9.78
CA ALA A 15 -3.64 -3.93 9.35
C ALA A 15 -3.58 -4.04 7.82
N ALA A 16 -2.36 -4.06 7.28
CA ALA A 16 -2.09 -4.36 5.88
C ALA A 16 -2.16 -5.87 5.64
N LEU A 17 -3.06 -6.30 4.77
CA LEU A 17 -3.07 -7.67 4.25
C LEU A 17 -2.20 -7.70 2.99
N VAL A 18 -0.94 -8.12 3.13
CA VAL A 18 0.00 -8.14 2.00
C VAL A 18 -0.12 -9.45 1.25
N PHE A 19 -0.61 -9.37 0.02
CA PHE A 19 -0.73 -10.49 -0.91
C PHE A 19 0.46 -10.47 -1.88
N PHE A 20 1.51 -11.24 -1.57
CA PHE A 20 2.77 -11.17 -2.33
C PHE A 20 2.68 -11.78 -3.72
N GLN A 21 2.04 -12.94 -3.84
CA GLN A 21 1.99 -13.74 -5.08
C GLN A 21 0.55 -14.07 -5.44
N THR A 22 0.20 -13.77 -6.68
CA THR A 22 -1.16 -13.93 -7.19
C THR A 22 -1.71 -15.34 -6.96
N GLN A 23 -1.01 -16.37 -7.45
CA GLN A 23 -1.53 -17.73 -7.39
C GLN A 23 -1.66 -18.22 -5.94
N GLY A 24 -0.65 -17.99 -5.09
CA GLY A 24 -0.71 -18.37 -3.68
C GLY A 24 -1.89 -17.72 -2.95
N CYS A 25 -2.17 -16.46 -3.26
CA CYS A 25 -3.29 -15.74 -2.64
C CYS A 25 -4.67 -16.15 -3.20
N LEU A 26 -4.73 -16.56 -4.46
CA LEU A 26 -5.94 -17.16 -5.03
C LEU A 26 -6.28 -18.49 -4.35
N ASP A 27 -5.27 -19.23 -3.90
CA ASP A 27 -5.46 -20.52 -3.21
C ASP A 27 -5.81 -20.37 -1.72
N TYR A 28 -5.70 -19.18 -1.12
CA TYR A 28 -6.07 -18.94 0.27
C TYR A 28 -7.49 -19.42 0.57
N GLY A 29 -7.63 -20.20 1.64
CA GLY A 29 -8.88 -20.71 2.15
C GLY A 29 -9.25 -20.11 3.52
N GLN A 30 -10.23 -20.72 4.18
CA GLN A 30 -10.71 -20.28 5.50
C GLN A 30 -9.66 -20.39 6.61
N ASN A 31 -8.65 -21.25 6.44
CA ASN A 31 -7.55 -21.37 7.40
C ASN A 31 -6.57 -20.20 7.29
N ASP A 32 -6.40 -19.66 6.08
CA ASP A 32 -5.50 -18.53 5.81
C ASP A 32 -6.18 -17.20 6.14
N LEU A 33 -7.46 -17.10 5.79
CA LEU A 33 -8.32 -15.92 5.96
C LEU A 33 -9.56 -16.28 6.80
N PRO A 34 -9.40 -16.53 8.09
CA PRO A 34 -10.51 -16.95 8.94
C PRO A 34 -11.52 -15.82 9.17
N ALA A 35 -12.81 -16.15 9.12
CA ALA A 35 -13.89 -15.17 9.22
C ALA A 35 -13.91 -14.38 10.55
N TRP A 36 -13.26 -14.88 11.59
CA TRP A 36 -13.17 -14.18 12.87
C TRP A 36 -12.31 -12.89 12.78
N MET A 37 -11.44 -12.74 11.78
CA MET A 37 -10.70 -11.51 11.54
C MET A 37 -11.63 -10.27 11.45
N ALA A 38 -12.83 -10.44 10.92
CA ALA A 38 -13.82 -9.35 10.84
C ALA A 38 -14.36 -8.90 12.21
N LYS A 39 -14.02 -9.59 13.30
CA LYS A 39 -14.44 -9.25 14.66
C LYS A 39 -13.36 -8.55 15.47
N LEU A 40 -12.13 -8.51 14.96
CA LEU A 40 -11.04 -7.77 15.57
C LEU A 40 -11.33 -6.27 15.49
N ASP A 41 -10.89 -5.53 16.48
CA ASP A 41 -10.96 -4.06 16.49
C ASP A 41 -9.83 -3.48 15.61
N LEU A 42 -9.89 -3.82 14.33
CA LEU A 42 -8.96 -3.41 13.28
C LEU A 42 -9.72 -3.02 12.03
N SER A 43 -9.27 -1.96 11.36
CA SER A 43 -9.55 -1.77 9.94
C SER A 43 -8.51 -2.48 9.07
N TYR A 44 -8.82 -2.64 7.80
CA TYR A 44 -7.97 -3.38 6.87
C TYR A 44 -7.81 -2.65 5.56
N HIS A 45 -6.63 -2.79 4.95
CA HIS A 45 -6.44 -2.59 3.51
C HIS A 45 -5.74 -3.82 2.91
N LEU A 46 -5.84 -3.96 1.60
CA LEU A 46 -5.16 -5.01 0.87
C LEU A 46 -4.03 -4.42 0.04
N HIS A 47 -2.82 -4.90 0.24
CA HIS A 47 -1.76 -4.73 -0.74
C HIS A 47 -1.92 -5.83 -1.79
N LEU A 48 -2.23 -5.44 -3.03
CA LEU A 48 -2.43 -6.36 -4.14
C LEU A 48 -1.10 -7.03 -4.53
N PRO A 49 -1.14 -8.24 -5.14
CA PRO A 49 0.07 -8.95 -5.52
C PRO A 49 0.97 -8.17 -6.46
N LEU A 50 2.29 -8.38 -6.28
CA LEU A 50 3.33 -7.77 -7.11
C LEU A 50 3.34 -8.34 -8.54
N ASP A 51 2.85 -9.57 -8.71
CA ASP A 51 2.84 -10.37 -9.94
C ASP A 51 1.45 -10.48 -10.56
N LEU A 52 0.66 -9.39 -10.54
CA LEU A 52 -0.58 -9.34 -11.31
C LEU A 52 -0.28 -9.58 -12.80
N PRO A 53 -1.18 -10.28 -13.54
CA PRO A 53 -0.91 -10.71 -14.92
C PRO A 53 -1.01 -9.57 -15.94
N TRP A 54 -0.15 -8.55 -15.80
CA TRP A 54 -0.13 -7.37 -16.68
C TRP A 54 0.14 -7.71 -18.14
N GLU A 55 0.88 -8.80 -18.41
CA GLU A 55 1.16 -9.33 -19.76
C GLU A 55 -0.10 -9.84 -20.47
N GLN A 56 -1.18 -10.14 -19.72
CA GLN A 56 -2.48 -10.54 -20.27
C GLN A 56 -3.41 -9.33 -20.46
N GLY A 57 -2.95 -8.12 -20.11
CA GLY A 57 -3.66 -6.86 -20.22
C GLY A 57 -4.35 -6.40 -18.93
N GLY A 58 -4.71 -5.11 -18.93
CA GLY A 58 -5.26 -4.46 -17.73
C GLY A 58 -6.57 -5.08 -17.24
N GLU A 59 -7.47 -5.50 -18.14
CA GLU A 59 -8.73 -6.15 -17.76
C GLU A 59 -8.50 -7.49 -17.04
N ALA A 60 -7.55 -8.31 -17.52
CA ALA A 60 -7.22 -9.59 -16.89
C ALA A 60 -6.62 -9.37 -15.50
N ALA A 61 -5.70 -8.43 -15.36
CA ALA A 61 -5.14 -8.05 -14.06
C ALA A 61 -6.23 -7.56 -13.10
N ALA A 62 -7.20 -6.76 -13.58
CA ALA A 62 -8.32 -6.28 -12.77
C ALA A 62 -9.27 -7.40 -12.33
N ASP A 63 -9.54 -8.38 -13.18
CA ASP A 63 -10.38 -9.56 -12.83
C ASP A 63 -9.73 -10.37 -11.70
N VAL A 64 -8.42 -10.57 -11.76
CA VAL A 64 -7.65 -11.23 -10.70
C VAL A 64 -7.67 -10.40 -9.41
N ALA A 65 -7.34 -9.12 -9.48
CA ALA A 65 -7.33 -8.22 -8.33
C ALA A 65 -8.71 -8.16 -7.65
N ALA A 66 -9.79 -8.08 -8.43
CA ALA A 66 -11.16 -8.09 -7.92
C ALA A 66 -11.54 -9.43 -7.27
N THR A 67 -11.01 -10.55 -7.77
CA THR A 67 -11.22 -11.85 -7.16
C THR A 67 -10.55 -11.90 -5.77
N LEU A 68 -9.34 -11.39 -5.66
CA LEU A 68 -8.62 -11.29 -4.38
C LEU A 68 -9.33 -10.32 -3.41
N ALA A 69 -9.81 -9.17 -3.91
CA ALA A 69 -10.59 -8.23 -3.10
C ALA A 69 -11.86 -8.88 -2.53
N ARG A 70 -12.55 -9.73 -3.29
CA ARG A 70 -13.74 -10.47 -2.81
C ARG A 70 -13.40 -11.48 -1.74
N LYS A 71 -12.21 -12.12 -1.77
CA LYS A 71 -11.78 -13.07 -0.73
C LYS A 71 -11.74 -12.43 0.67
N ILE A 72 -11.40 -11.15 0.75
CA ILE A 72 -11.30 -10.40 2.01
C ILE A 72 -12.48 -9.45 2.25
N ALA A 73 -13.53 -9.49 1.42
CA ALA A 73 -14.67 -8.58 1.52
C ALA A 73 -15.37 -8.65 2.91
N PHE A 74 -15.27 -9.77 3.60
CA PHE A 74 -15.80 -9.94 4.96
C PHE A 74 -15.09 -9.03 5.99
N CYS A 75 -13.82 -8.65 5.76
CA CYS A 75 -13.08 -7.68 6.57
C CYS A 75 -13.39 -6.22 6.20
N ARG A 76 -14.15 -5.98 5.12
CA ARG A 76 -14.51 -4.63 4.64
C ARG A 76 -13.29 -3.73 4.42
N PRO A 77 -12.31 -4.13 3.59
CA PRO A 77 -11.10 -3.36 3.38
C PRO A 77 -11.43 -1.94 2.90
N ARG A 78 -10.72 -0.95 3.42
CA ARG A 78 -10.93 0.47 3.09
C ARG A 78 -10.29 0.84 1.76
N SER A 79 -9.14 0.25 1.46
CA SER A 79 -8.35 0.55 0.27
C SER A 79 -7.57 -0.67 -0.22
N PHE A 80 -7.05 -0.52 -1.45
CA PHE A 80 -6.29 -1.52 -2.18
C PHE A 80 -5.06 -0.84 -2.76
N VAL A 81 -3.87 -1.21 -2.29
CA VAL A 81 -2.60 -0.70 -2.81
C VAL A 81 -2.23 -1.50 -4.05
N LEU A 82 -1.89 -0.81 -5.11
CA LEU A 82 -1.55 -1.38 -6.41
C LEU A 82 -0.16 -0.92 -6.86
N HIS A 83 0.71 -1.87 -7.19
CA HIS A 83 1.86 -1.63 -8.07
C HIS A 83 1.34 -1.48 -9.50
N PRO A 84 1.28 -0.27 -10.05
CA PRO A 84 0.62 -0.04 -11.33
C PRO A 84 1.48 -0.51 -12.50
N PRO A 85 0.86 -0.78 -13.69
CA PRO A 85 1.63 -1.05 -14.89
C PRO A 85 2.40 0.19 -15.34
N GLN A 86 3.39 0.02 -16.21
CA GLN A 86 4.22 1.13 -16.68
C GLN A 86 3.51 2.05 -17.67
N ASP A 87 2.53 1.55 -18.42
CA ASP A 87 1.83 2.32 -19.44
C ASP A 87 0.41 2.72 -19.04
N ALA A 88 0.04 3.93 -19.46
CA ALA A 88 -1.24 4.53 -19.12
C ALA A 88 -2.45 3.81 -19.71
N GLU A 89 -2.33 3.18 -20.89
CA GLU A 89 -3.43 2.47 -21.53
C GLU A 89 -3.80 1.23 -20.72
N THR A 90 -2.82 0.41 -20.34
CA THR A 90 -3.03 -0.78 -19.51
C THR A 90 -3.61 -0.39 -18.15
N PHE A 91 -3.12 0.70 -17.53
CA PHE A 91 -3.69 1.22 -16.29
C PHE A 91 -5.17 1.62 -16.48
N LEU A 92 -5.52 2.37 -17.52
CA LEU A 92 -6.91 2.79 -17.75
C LEU A 92 -7.84 1.61 -18.01
N ARG A 93 -7.39 0.58 -18.74
CA ARG A 93 -8.15 -0.66 -18.91
C ARG A 93 -8.38 -1.38 -17.58
N PHE A 94 -7.35 -1.49 -16.75
CA PHE A 94 -7.47 -2.02 -15.39
C PHE A 94 -8.50 -1.23 -14.59
N HIS A 95 -8.36 0.08 -14.53
CA HIS A 95 -9.24 0.97 -13.77
C HIS A 95 -10.69 0.88 -14.21
N HIS A 96 -10.95 0.93 -15.53
CA HIS A 96 -12.31 0.79 -16.07
C HIS A 96 -12.93 -0.57 -15.67
N ARG A 97 -12.15 -1.65 -15.79
CA ARG A 97 -12.61 -2.98 -15.41
C ARG A 97 -12.87 -3.10 -13.91
N TRP A 98 -11.97 -2.57 -13.09
CA TRP A 98 -12.10 -2.48 -11.62
C TRP A 98 -13.44 -1.83 -11.23
N CYS A 99 -13.73 -0.67 -11.81
CA CYS A 99 -14.98 0.04 -11.56
C CYS A 99 -16.21 -0.73 -12.08
N ALA A 100 -16.11 -1.34 -13.25
CA ALA A 100 -17.20 -2.16 -13.82
C ALA A 100 -17.50 -3.41 -12.98
N LEU A 101 -16.54 -3.91 -12.20
CA LEU A 101 -16.71 -5.01 -11.25
C LEU A 101 -17.31 -4.57 -9.90
N GLY A 102 -17.68 -3.28 -9.77
CA GLY A 102 -18.33 -2.70 -8.59
C GLY A 102 -17.37 -2.23 -7.50
N LEU A 103 -16.07 -2.15 -7.78
CA LEU A 103 -15.06 -1.67 -6.85
C LEU A 103 -14.84 -0.16 -7.05
N PRO A 104 -14.91 0.67 -5.98
CA PRO A 104 -14.81 2.12 -6.13
C PRO A 104 -13.42 2.56 -6.59
N SER A 105 -13.35 3.48 -7.56
CA SER A 105 -12.10 4.09 -8.02
C SER A 105 -11.27 4.65 -6.86
N ARG A 106 -11.88 5.39 -5.94
CA ARG A 106 -11.24 6.01 -4.78
C ARG A 106 -10.64 5.02 -3.75
N SER A 107 -11.01 3.73 -3.82
CA SER A 107 -10.43 2.71 -2.95
C SER A 107 -9.10 2.18 -3.49
N LEU A 108 -8.74 2.48 -4.73
CA LEU A 108 -7.50 2.07 -5.37
C LEU A 108 -6.42 3.12 -5.13
N LEU A 109 -5.31 2.72 -4.52
CA LEU A 109 -4.16 3.56 -4.24
C LEU A 109 -2.98 3.09 -5.09
N LEU A 110 -2.42 4.00 -5.90
CA LEU A 110 -1.26 3.69 -6.74
C LEU A 110 0.02 3.96 -5.95
N GLU A 111 0.91 2.99 -5.95
CA GLU A 111 2.19 3.07 -5.26
C GLU A 111 3.33 3.34 -6.24
N ASN A 112 4.26 4.22 -5.85
CA ASN A 112 5.51 4.39 -6.57
C ASN A 112 6.44 3.20 -6.29
N VAL A 113 6.95 2.60 -7.36
CA VAL A 113 7.81 1.41 -7.30
C VAL A 113 9.09 1.60 -8.10
N GLU A 114 10.04 0.66 -8.02
CA GLU A 114 11.34 0.74 -8.70
C GLU A 114 11.21 1.15 -10.17
N ASP A 115 10.40 0.41 -10.91
CA ASP A 115 10.24 0.58 -12.37
C ASP A 115 9.19 1.61 -12.76
N ASN A 116 8.47 2.21 -11.80
CA ASN A 116 7.39 3.15 -12.06
C ASN A 116 7.26 4.19 -10.93
N ASP A 117 7.79 5.37 -11.17
CA ASP A 117 7.68 6.52 -10.28
C ASP A 117 6.33 7.26 -10.40
N LEU A 118 5.33 6.67 -11.03
CA LEU A 118 4.01 7.23 -11.33
C LEU A 118 3.99 8.40 -12.31
N THR A 119 5.12 9.05 -12.61
CA THR A 119 5.15 10.29 -13.42
C THR A 119 4.49 10.08 -14.79
N SER A 120 4.75 8.94 -15.44
CA SER A 120 4.15 8.59 -16.74
C SER A 120 2.64 8.35 -16.67
N LEU A 121 2.13 7.99 -15.50
CA LEU A 121 0.71 7.68 -15.28
C LEU A 121 -0.11 8.89 -14.84
N ILE A 122 0.50 9.98 -14.40
CA ILE A 122 -0.19 11.17 -13.87
C ILE A 122 -1.33 11.65 -14.81
N PRO A 123 -1.14 11.79 -16.14
CA PRO A 123 -2.23 12.22 -17.02
C PRO A 123 -3.43 11.27 -17.02
N ALA A 124 -3.19 9.96 -16.93
CA ALA A 124 -4.25 8.96 -16.88
C ALA A 124 -4.94 8.96 -15.52
N VAL A 125 -4.17 9.01 -14.43
CA VAL A 125 -4.68 9.06 -13.05
C VAL A 125 -5.52 10.31 -12.82
N GLN A 126 -5.17 11.44 -13.45
CA GLN A 126 -5.91 12.69 -13.33
C GLN A 126 -7.38 12.55 -13.74
N GLY A 127 -7.67 11.66 -14.70
CA GLY A 127 -9.04 11.34 -15.17
C GLY A 127 -9.79 10.35 -14.25
N THR A 128 -9.23 9.92 -13.14
CA THR A 128 -9.81 8.95 -12.18
C THR A 128 -9.94 9.57 -10.79
N ASP A 129 -10.55 8.84 -9.85
CA ASP A 129 -10.59 9.20 -8.42
C ASP A 129 -9.60 8.35 -7.59
N CYS A 130 -8.62 7.69 -8.22
CA CYS A 130 -7.62 6.91 -7.52
C CYS A 130 -6.79 7.77 -6.57
N GLY A 131 -6.48 7.23 -5.40
CA GLY A 131 -5.55 7.84 -4.46
C GLY A 131 -4.10 7.45 -4.73
N ILE A 132 -3.20 8.02 -3.95
CA ILE A 132 -1.76 7.76 -4.00
C ILE A 132 -1.31 7.14 -2.67
N CYS A 133 -0.54 6.09 -2.77
CA CYS A 133 0.31 5.54 -1.73
C CYS A 133 1.76 5.93 -2.05
N LEU A 134 2.43 6.67 -1.19
CA LEU A 134 3.86 6.93 -1.36
C LEU A 134 4.65 5.94 -0.51
N ASP A 135 5.55 5.21 -1.15
CA ASP A 135 6.55 4.42 -0.47
C ASP A 135 7.82 5.25 -0.28
N TYR A 136 8.16 5.48 1.01
CA TYR A 136 9.36 6.23 1.39
C TYR A 136 10.65 5.53 0.94
N GLY A 137 10.72 4.21 1.12
CA GLY A 137 11.92 3.46 0.75
C GLY A 137 12.19 3.54 -0.75
N HIS A 138 11.16 3.44 -1.57
CA HIS A 138 11.27 3.61 -3.02
C HIS A 138 11.68 5.04 -3.40
N LEU A 139 11.09 6.07 -2.77
CA LEU A 139 11.53 7.45 -2.97
C LEU A 139 13.03 7.63 -2.69
N ALA A 140 13.51 7.06 -1.58
CA ALA A 140 14.89 7.21 -1.14
C ALA A 140 15.87 6.41 -2.00
N VAL A 141 15.57 5.13 -2.27
CA VAL A 141 16.46 4.21 -2.99
C VAL A 141 16.55 4.56 -4.46
N TYR A 142 15.42 4.87 -5.11
CA TYR A 142 15.35 5.12 -6.55
C TYR A 142 15.40 6.61 -6.91
N GLY A 143 15.56 7.51 -5.92
CA GLY A 143 15.69 8.95 -6.15
C GLY A 143 14.43 9.60 -6.71
N GLN A 144 13.25 9.09 -6.42
CA GLN A 144 11.97 9.51 -7.00
C GLN A 144 11.38 10.78 -6.36
N TRP A 145 12.20 11.59 -5.70
CA TRP A 145 11.78 12.79 -4.96
C TRP A 145 11.07 13.84 -5.82
N ALA A 146 11.27 13.81 -7.16
CA ALA A 146 10.58 14.69 -8.09
C ALA A 146 9.06 14.50 -8.05
N LEU A 147 8.59 13.31 -7.71
CA LEU A 147 7.18 12.97 -7.57
C LEU A 147 6.43 13.88 -6.58
N LEU A 148 7.12 14.35 -5.54
CA LEU A 148 6.55 15.27 -4.55
C LEU A 148 6.24 16.67 -5.10
N ARG A 149 6.70 17.01 -6.31
CA ARG A 149 6.39 18.29 -6.99
C ARG A 149 5.07 18.24 -7.74
N GLU A 150 4.55 17.04 -7.99
CA GLU A 150 3.31 16.84 -8.71
C GLU A 150 2.11 17.17 -7.82
N ASP A 151 1.30 18.14 -8.25
CA ASP A 151 0.10 18.58 -7.53
C ASP A 151 -0.88 17.43 -7.30
N LEU A 152 -1.05 16.57 -8.30
CA LEU A 152 -1.91 15.39 -8.20
C LEU A 152 -1.50 14.49 -7.04
N VAL A 153 -0.19 14.22 -6.92
CA VAL A 153 0.35 13.36 -5.85
C VAL A 153 0.05 13.98 -4.48
N ARG A 154 0.37 15.26 -4.28
CA ARG A 154 0.11 15.94 -3.01
C ARG A 154 -1.38 16.00 -2.66
N ASN A 155 -2.24 16.23 -3.65
CA ASN A 155 -3.68 16.37 -3.44
C ASN A 155 -4.41 15.04 -3.24
N ARG A 156 -3.79 13.90 -3.65
CA ARG A 156 -4.39 12.57 -3.56
C ARG A 156 -3.62 11.62 -2.67
N LEU A 157 -2.59 12.11 -1.97
CA LEU A 157 -1.86 11.33 -0.99
C LEU A 157 -2.84 10.84 0.08
N SER A 158 -2.90 9.53 0.26
CA SER A 158 -3.83 8.88 1.18
C SER A 158 -3.13 7.90 2.11
N MET A 159 -1.96 7.41 1.70
CA MET A 159 -1.18 6.42 2.44
C MET A 159 0.32 6.66 2.27
N LEU A 160 1.08 6.34 3.31
CA LEU A 160 2.54 6.30 3.30
C LEU A 160 3.00 4.92 3.76
N HIS A 161 3.82 4.24 2.97
CA HIS A 161 4.62 3.10 3.39
C HIS A 161 5.96 3.60 3.92
N ILE A 162 6.33 3.18 5.12
CA ILE A 162 7.58 3.60 5.75
C ILE A 162 8.34 2.41 6.35
N TYR A 163 9.62 2.36 6.09
CA TYR A 163 10.59 1.42 6.63
C TYR A 163 12.00 1.99 6.45
N ALA A 164 13.02 1.37 7.02
CA ALA A 164 14.41 1.72 6.72
C ALA A 164 14.93 0.85 5.55
N PRO A 165 15.23 1.43 4.38
CA PRO A 165 15.68 0.69 3.20
C PRO A 165 17.16 0.34 3.33
N VAL A 166 17.47 -0.80 3.95
CA VAL A 166 18.84 -1.28 4.12
C VAL A 166 19.25 -2.16 2.95
N GLY A 167 20.37 -1.83 2.28
CA GLY A 167 20.83 -2.57 1.10
C GLY A 167 19.92 -2.50 -0.11
N GLY A 168 19.07 -1.47 -0.19
CA GLY A 168 18.20 -1.16 -1.32
C GLY A 168 16.81 -1.77 -1.25
N HIS A 169 16.67 -3.06 -0.92
CA HIS A 169 15.37 -3.76 -1.02
C HIS A 169 14.91 -4.40 0.29
N THR A 170 15.65 -4.22 1.38
CA THR A 170 15.31 -4.87 2.64
C THR A 170 14.51 -3.91 3.51
N HIS A 171 13.27 -4.28 3.83
CA HIS A 171 12.38 -3.55 4.73
C HIS A 171 12.79 -3.79 6.18
N LYS A 172 13.64 -2.93 6.73
CA LYS A 172 14.07 -2.97 8.13
C LYS A 172 13.27 -2.00 8.99
N GLY A 173 13.27 -2.27 10.30
CA GLY A 173 12.62 -1.39 11.26
C GLY A 173 13.25 0.01 11.31
N LEU A 174 12.48 0.98 11.80
CA LEU A 174 12.88 2.39 11.90
C LEU A 174 14.12 2.62 12.77
N THR A 175 14.52 1.64 13.60
CA THR A 175 15.80 1.66 14.34
C THR A 175 17.01 1.70 13.42
N HIS A 176 16.87 1.29 12.18
CA HIS A 176 17.93 1.31 11.15
C HIS A 176 17.88 2.55 10.25
N LEU A 177 16.92 3.46 10.47
CA LEU A 177 16.78 4.68 9.68
C LEU A 177 17.87 5.67 10.06
N PRO A 178 18.71 6.16 9.11
CA PRO A 178 19.68 7.19 9.38
C PRO A 178 19.03 8.49 9.86
N ASP A 179 19.71 9.22 10.76
CA ASP A 179 19.18 10.47 11.33
C ASP A 179 18.81 11.49 10.24
N GLN A 180 19.62 11.58 9.19
CA GLN A 180 19.38 12.48 8.05
C GLN A 180 18.07 12.17 7.29
N ASP A 181 17.63 10.91 7.35
CA ASP A 181 16.43 10.45 6.64
C ASP A 181 15.16 10.68 7.48
N GLN A 182 15.30 10.87 8.79
CA GLN A 182 14.17 11.15 9.68
C GLN A 182 13.49 12.49 9.32
N ASP A 183 14.26 13.51 8.91
CA ASP A 183 13.69 14.81 8.52
C ASP A 183 12.87 14.70 7.22
N ALA A 184 13.36 13.92 6.24
CA ALA A 184 12.64 13.64 5.01
C ALA A 184 11.31 12.90 5.31
N LEU A 185 11.37 11.92 6.22
CA LEU A 185 10.18 11.16 6.62
C LEU A 185 9.17 12.03 7.37
N ARG A 186 9.63 12.90 8.29
CA ARG A 186 8.77 13.87 8.99
C ARG A 186 8.12 14.84 8.01
N HIS A 187 8.85 15.25 6.96
CA HIS A 187 8.27 16.06 5.89
C HIS A 187 7.15 15.32 5.16
N LEU A 188 7.36 14.05 4.78
CA LEU A 188 6.31 13.24 4.15
C LEU A 188 5.08 13.07 5.05
N LEU A 189 5.29 12.81 6.34
CA LEU A 189 4.20 12.73 7.32
C LEU A 189 3.41 14.05 7.39
N SER A 190 4.07 15.20 7.23
CA SER A 190 3.39 16.50 7.22
C SER A 190 2.53 16.74 5.97
N LEU A 191 2.79 16.02 4.88
CA LEU A 191 1.99 16.07 3.65
C LEU A 191 0.75 15.18 3.72
N LEU A 192 0.74 14.19 4.60
CA LEU A 192 -0.37 13.25 4.72
C LEU A 192 -1.59 13.98 5.32
N PRO A 193 -2.76 13.95 4.65
CA PRO A 193 -3.95 14.61 5.17
C PRO A 193 -4.48 13.93 6.44
N ALA A 194 -5.29 14.66 7.20
CA ALA A 194 -5.99 14.09 8.34
C ALA A 194 -6.81 12.86 7.91
N GLY A 195 -6.63 11.73 8.60
CA GLY A 195 -7.25 10.45 8.26
C GLY A 195 -6.48 9.64 7.21
N GLY A 196 -5.33 10.13 6.74
CA GLY A 196 -4.41 9.32 5.95
C GLY A 196 -3.77 8.21 6.79
N VAL A 197 -3.30 7.16 6.12
CA VAL A 197 -2.78 5.94 6.75
C VAL A 197 -1.26 5.91 6.64
N VAL A 198 -0.60 5.58 7.75
CA VAL A 198 0.83 5.26 7.76
C VAL A 198 1.00 3.77 7.99
N VAL A 199 1.69 3.10 7.08
CA VAL A 199 2.00 1.68 7.15
C VAL A 199 3.46 1.50 7.52
N LEU A 200 3.72 0.84 8.64
CA LEU A 200 5.06 0.34 8.95
C LEU A 200 5.27 -0.96 8.17
N GLU A 201 5.89 -0.87 7.00
CA GLU A 201 6.07 -2.02 6.12
C GLU A 201 7.30 -2.84 6.54
N VAL A 202 7.17 -3.48 7.69
CA VAL A 202 8.24 -4.23 8.36
C VAL A 202 7.76 -5.66 8.61
N PHE A 203 8.51 -6.65 8.11
CA PHE A 203 8.11 -8.06 8.13
C PHE A 203 8.72 -8.87 9.28
N SER A 204 9.44 -8.21 10.18
CA SER A 204 9.99 -8.80 11.40
C SER A 204 9.23 -8.27 12.61
N TRP A 205 8.68 -9.17 13.43
CA TRP A 205 7.91 -8.76 14.61
C TRP A 205 8.73 -7.90 15.60
N PRO A 206 9.98 -8.24 15.94
CA PRO A 206 10.80 -7.37 16.81
C PRO A 206 11.05 -6.00 16.19
N ASP A 207 11.32 -5.94 14.89
CA ASP A 207 11.56 -4.68 14.19
C ASP A 207 10.27 -3.83 14.12
N LEU A 208 9.11 -4.47 13.95
CA LEU A 208 7.81 -3.78 13.96
C LEU A 208 7.53 -3.16 15.33
N GLN A 209 7.70 -3.92 16.42
CA GLN A 209 7.49 -3.39 17.78
C GLN A 209 8.40 -2.17 18.07
N ALA A 210 9.69 -2.30 17.77
CA ALA A 210 10.63 -1.18 17.94
C ALA A 210 10.28 0.02 17.06
N SER A 211 9.76 -0.22 15.84
CA SER A 211 9.31 0.83 14.93
C SER A 211 8.06 1.54 15.44
N LEU A 212 7.11 0.82 16.03
CA LEU A 212 5.91 1.40 16.66
C LEU A 212 6.30 2.33 17.81
N ASP A 213 7.26 1.93 18.65
CA ASP A 213 7.76 2.76 19.75
C ASP A 213 8.36 4.07 19.22
N ILE A 214 9.22 4.00 18.19
CA ILE A 214 9.82 5.18 17.56
C ILE A 214 8.73 6.06 16.93
N PHE A 215 7.86 5.48 16.10
CA PHE A 215 6.80 6.21 15.41
C PHE A 215 5.88 6.93 16.39
N SER A 216 5.55 6.29 17.51
CA SER A 216 4.72 6.89 18.56
C SER A 216 5.32 8.18 19.13
N THR A 217 6.64 8.32 19.14
CA THR A 217 7.31 9.55 19.58
C THR A 217 7.20 10.68 18.56
N TRP A 218 7.08 10.35 17.27
CA TRP A 218 6.98 11.34 16.19
C TRP A 218 5.60 11.97 16.09
N ILE A 219 4.55 11.21 16.38
CA ILE A 219 3.16 11.70 16.28
C ILE A 219 2.68 12.42 17.56
N ARG A 220 3.44 12.34 18.67
CA ARG A 220 3.12 13.03 19.93
C ARG A 220 3.74 14.43 20.05
N ASN A 221 4.71 14.75 19.21
CA ASN A 221 5.43 16.03 19.18
C ASN A 221 4.96 16.89 17.99
#